data_fcf64db4f746a6f17c4d308c11812db6
#
_entry.id   fcf64db4f746a6f17c4d308c11812db6
#
_cell.length_a   1.000
_cell.length_b   1.000
_cell.length_c   1.000
_cell.angle_alpha   90.00
_cell.angle_beta   90.00
_cell.angle_gamma   90.00
#
_symmetry.space_group_name_H-M   'P 1'
#
loop_
_entity.id
_entity.type
_entity.pdbx_description
1 polymer ?
#
loop_
_entity_poly.entity_id
_entity_poly.type
_entity_poly.pdbx_seq_one_letter_code
_entity_poly.pdbx_strand_id
1 'polypeptide(L)'
;RGQVAVALYANSGALLDATGVQTAYVLDALYAAAATKKAYGATFAGASPTYRVWAPTAKKVTLLTWAPSAPGDAPLTSAKRTAMTRAADGSWSVTSGVKNARYLYEVITYVRSTGAIETLQVTDPYSVALTLNSTKSVAVNLKDTAYRPSIWANTPQPKVAQNVDHSIYELHVRDFSISDTSVPAELRGSY
;
A
#
# COMPACT_ATOMS: atom_id res chain seq x y z
N ARG A 1 -23.40 1.58 0.25
CA ARG A 1 -22.78 2.41 -0.80
C ARG A 1 -22.89 1.65 -2.10
N GLY A 2 -23.71 2.17 -3.02
CA GLY A 2 -23.94 1.58 -4.31
C GLY A 2 -23.03 2.21 -5.38
N GLN A 3 -22.91 1.54 -6.50
CA GLN A 3 -22.40 2.14 -7.71
C GLN A 3 -23.53 2.94 -8.35
N VAL A 4 -23.19 4.09 -8.92
CA VAL A 4 -24.13 4.94 -9.67
C VAL A 4 -23.77 4.84 -11.15
N ALA A 5 -24.76 4.62 -11.99
CA ALA A 5 -24.64 4.63 -13.44
C ALA A 5 -25.64 5.60 -14.03
N VAL A 6 -25.32 6.14 -15.19
CA VAL A 6 -26.24 6.88 -16.07
C VAL A 6 -26.60 5.99 -17.23
N ALA A 7 -27.89 5.83 -17.49
CA ALA A 7 -28.40 5.01 -18.58
C ALA A 7 -29.28 5.85 -19.49
N LEU A 8 -29.13 5.68 -20.82
CA LEU A 8 -29.94 6.28 -21.85
C LEU A 8 -30.94 5.24 -22.36
N TYR A 9 -32.23 5.60 -22.35
CA TYR A 9 -33.28 4.73 -22.84
C TYR A 9 -33.98 5.38 -24.05
N ALA A 10 -34.40 4.55 -25.00
CA ALA A 10 -35.34 4.96 -26.03
C ALA A 10 -36.73 5.23 -25.44
N ASN A 11 -37.58 5.94 -26.17
CA ASN A 11 -38.97 6.15 -25.76
C ASN A 11 -39.77 4.85 -25.61
N SER A 12 -39.33 3.78 -26.24
CA SER A 12 -39.88 2.42 -26.08
C SER A 12 -39.47 1.73 -24.76
N GLY A 13 -38.59 2.35 -23.96
CA GLY A 13 -38.03 1.75 -22.75
C GLY A 13 -36.80 0.84 -23.00
N ALA A 14 -36.36 0.69 -24.25
CA ALA A 14 -35.15 -0.09 -24.55
C ALA A 14 -33.91 0.67 -24.13
N LEU A 15 -32.96 -0.02 -23.45
CA LEU A 15 -31.67 0.54 -23.09
C LEU A 15 -30.84 0.78 -24.36
N LEU A 16 -30.42 2.02 -24.59
CA LEU A 16 -29.59 2.43 -25.72
C LEU A 16 -28.11 2.45 -25.35
N ASP A 17 -27.77 2.97 -24.16
CA ASP A 17 -26.39 3.08 -23.68
C ASP A 17 -26.39 3.24 -22.16
N ALA A 18 -25.26 2.89 -21.52
CA ALA A 18 -25.05 3.11 -20.10
C ALA A 18 -23.57 3.29 -19.77
N THR A 19 -23.28 4.20 -18.84
CA THR A 19 -21.92 4.41 -18.33
C THR A 19 -21.90 4.55 -16.82
N GLY A 20 -20.85 4.07 -16.19
CA GLY A 20 -20.63 4.30 -14.76
C GLY A 20 -20.24 5.76 -14.49
N VAL A 21 -20.79 6.34 -13.44
CA VAL A 21 -20.40 7.68 -12.99
C VAL A 21 -18.93 7.66 -12.58
N GLN A 22 -18.13 8.63 -13.07
CA GLN A 22 -16.74 8.84 -12.67
C GLN A 22 -16.71 9.27 -11.20
N THR A 23 -16.13 8.43 -10.34
CA THR A 23 -16.14 8.67 -8.88
C THR A 23 -14.90 9.40 -8.38
N ALA A 24 -13.79 9.44 -9.14
CA ALA A 24 -12.53 10.03 -8.71
C ALA A 24 -12.70 11.49 -8.27
N TYR A 25 -13.21 12.36 -9.11
CA TYR A 25 -13.41 13.78 -8.78
C TYR A 25 -14.42 14.00 -7.65
N VAL A 26 -15.42 13.13 -7.51
CA VAL A 26 -16.39 13.19 -6.40
C VAL A 26 -15.69 12.82 -5.09
N LEU A 27 -14.82 11.81 -5.11
CA LEU A 27 -14.04 11.41 -3.93
C LEU A 27 -13.06 12.51 -3.51
N ASP A 28 -12.38 13.14 -4.46
CA ASP A 28 -11.47 14.26 -4.21
C ASP A 28 -12.22 15.45 -3.61
N ALA A 29 -13.35 15.85 -4.19
CA ALA A 29 -14.16 16.95 -3.67
C ALA A 29 -14.67 16.70 -2.24
N LEU A 30 -15.01 15.45 -1.93
CA LEU A 30 -15.53 15.09 -0.60
C LEU A 30 -14.45 14.89 0.47
N TYR A 31 -13.27 14.41 0.10
CA TYR A 31 -12.32 13.85 1.07
C TYR A 31 -10.91 14.43 1.01
N ALA A 32 -10.44 14.99 -0.11
CA ALA A 32 -9.04 15.35 -0.28
C ALA A 32 -8.52 16.30 0.80
N ALA A 33 -9.27 17.33 1.15
CA ALA A 33 -8.87 18.33 2.15
C ALA A 33 -8.62 17.74 3.55
N ALA A 34 -9.34 16.67 3.91
CA ALA A 34 -9.20 16.01 5.21
C ALA A 34 -8.25 14.80 5.12
N ALA A 35 -8.31 14.03 4.03
CA ALA A 35 -7.50 12.84 3.82
C ALA A 35 -6.01 13.16 3.72
N THR A 36 -5.62 14.22 3.01
CA THR A 36 -4.22 14.64 2.83
C THR A 36 -3.51 15.07 4.12
N LYS A 37 -4.28 15.35 5.18
CA LYS A 37 -3.75 15.71 6.50
C LYS A 37 -3.42 14.51 7.39
N LYS A 38 -3.60 13.30 6.92
CA LYS A 38 -3.40 12.07 7.69
C LYS A 38 -2.08 11.39 7.32
N ALA A 39 -1.46 10.73 8.31
CA ALA A 39 -0.37 9.80 8.07
C ALA A 39 -0.96 8.43 7.75
N TYR A 40 -0.54 7.84 6.64
CA TYR A 40 -0.98 6.52 6.14
C TYR A 40 0.10 5.47 6.34
N GLY A 41 -0.26 4.20 6.12
CA GLY A 41 0.62 3.08 6.39
C GLY A 41 0.65 2.67 7.85
N ALA A 42 1.67 1.93 8.24
CA ALA A 42 1.94 1.57 9.62
C ALA A 42 2.76 2.68 10.29
N THR A 43 2.14 3.43 11.20
CA THR A 43 2.77 4.55 11.95
C THR A 43 2.93 4.21 13.42
N PHE A 44 3.95 4.80 14.07
CA PHE A 44 4.30 4.48 15.44
C PHE A 44 4.35 5.75 16.30
N ALA A 45 3.39 5.87 17.22
CA ALA A 45 3.43 6.85 18.31
C ALA A 45 3.82 6.19 19.66
N GLY A 46 3.73 4.86 19.74
CA GLY A 46 4.03 4.03 20.90
C GLY A 46 4.52 2.64 20.46
N ALA A 47 4.38 1.66 21.33
CA ALA A 47 4.85 0.28 21.09
C ALA A 47 4.07 -0.44 19.97
N SER A 48 2.78 -0.17 19.87
CA SER A 48 1.91 -0.78 18.84
C SER A 48 1.73 0.14 17.64
N PRO A 49 1.83 -0.38 16.41
CA PRO A 49 1.57 0.41 15.20
C PRO A 49 0.09 0.77 15.05
N THR A 50 -0.15 1.97 14.51
CA THR A 50 -1.45 2.35 13.95
C THR A 50 -1.40 2.16 12.44
N TYR A 51 -2.26 1.31 11.94
CA TYR A 51 -2.43 1.06 10.52
C TYR A 51 -3.52 1.97 9.98
N ARG A 52 -3.26 2.64 8.86
CA ARG A 52 -4.25 3.49 8.20
C ARG A 52 -4.15 3.36 6.70
N VAL A 53 -5.29 3.16 6.05
CA VAL A 53 -5.42 3.14 4.59
C VAL A 53 -6.58 4.02 4.16
N TRP A 54 -6.44 4.70 3.03
CA TRP A 54 -7.54 5.45 2.42
C TRP A 54 -8.29 4.54 1.44
N ALA A 55 -9.50 4.17 1.81
CA ALA A 55 -10.37 3.31 1.02
C ALA A 55 -11.82 3.80 1.13
N PRO A 56 -12.15 4.97 0.57
CA PRO A 56 -13.42 5.65 0.80
C PRO A 56 -14.63 4.87 0.27
N THR A 57 -14.45 4.06 -0.77
CA THR A 57 -15.48 3.22 -1.38
C THR A 57 -15.62 1.85 -0.76
N ALA A 58 -14.68 1.43 0.09
CA ALA A 58 -14.73 0.15 0.77
C ALA A 58 -15.97 0.06 1.67
N LYS A 59 -16.60 -1.10 1.69
CA LYS A 59 -17.72 -1.43 2.58
C LYS A 59 -17.22 -1.87 3.96
N LYS A 60 -16.07 -2.56 3.98
CA LYS A 60 -15.39 -3.04 5.19
C LYS A 60 -13.90 -3.16 4.93
N VAL A 61 -13.09 -2.88 5.93
CA VAL A 61 -11.66 -3.16 5.92
C VAL A 61 -11.31 -3.90 7.22
N THR A 62 -10.55 -4.98 7.08
CA THR A 62 -10.04 -5.79 8.19
C THR A 62 -8.53 -5.84 8.07
N LEU A 63 -7.82 -5.55 9.15
CA LEU A 63 -6.39 -5.76 9.24
C LEU A 63 -6.11 -7.24 9.52
N LEU A 64 -5.30 -7.87 8.70
CA LEU A 64 -4.74 -9.20 8.89
C LEU A 64 -3.30 -9.06 9.36
N THR A 65 -2.93 -9.66 10.48
CA THR A 65 -1.56 -9.60 11.00
C THR A 65 -1.02 -10.98 11.34
N TRP A 66 0.29 -11.14 11.14
CA TRP A 66 1.08 -12.31 11.53
C TRP A 66 2.28 -11.87 12.39
N ALA A 67 2.86 -12.82 13.08
CA ALA A 67 4.06 -12.58 13.88
C ALA A 67 5.22 -11.99 13.04
N PRO A 68 6.16 -11.25 13.66
CA PRO A 68 7.35 -10.74 12.98
C PRO A 68 8.22 -11.82 12.30
N SER A 69 8.20 -13.05 12.83
CA SER A 69 8.93 -14.19 12.26
C SER A 69 8.14 -14.98 11.21
N ALA A 70 6.88 -14.64 10.95
CA ALA A 70 6.08 -15.37 10.00
C ALA A 70 6.67 -15.23 8.57
N PRO A 71 6.73 -16.34 7.79
CA PRO A 71 7.16 -16.27 6.40
C PRO A 71 6.17 -15.46 5.53
N GLY A 72 6.66 -14.97 4.40
CA GLY A 72 5.85 -14.16 3.48
C GLY A 72 4.66 -14.92 2.91
N ASP A 73 4.76 -16.22 2.76
CA ASP A 73 3.74 -17.15 2.26
C ASP A 73 2.83 -17.74 3.36
N ALA A 74 2.97 -17.33 4.63
CA ALA A 74 2.10 -17.77 5.72
C ALA A 74 0.62 -17.67 5.33
N PRO A 75 -0.21 -18.71 5.55
CA PRO A 75 -1.56 -18.77 5.04
C PRO A 75 -2.49 -17.73 5.69
N LEU A 76 -3.52 -17.32 4.99
CA LEU A 76 -4.53 -16.36 5.49
C LEU A 76 -5.27 -16.86 6.72
N THR A 77 -5.39 -18.19 6.86
CA THR A 77 -6.05 -18.86 8.00
C THR A 77 -5.30 -18.69 9.31
N SER A 78 -3.97 -18.42 9.27
CA SER A 78 -3.17 -18.18 10.47
C SER A 78 -3.11 -16.69 10.87
N ALA A 79 -3.79 -15.80 10.14
CA ALA A 79 -3.81 -14.39 10.44
C ALA A 79 -4.66 -14.05 11.66
N LYS A 80 -4.16 -13.20 12.53
CA LYS A 80 -5.03 -12.47 13.48
C LYS A 80 -5.82 -11.41 12.69
N ARG A 81 -7.14 -11.44 12.82
CA ARG A 81 -8.07 -10.53 12.12
C ARG A 81 -8.55 -9.44 13.08
N THR A 82 -8.37 -8.17 12.70
CA THR A 82 -8.81 -7.02 13.52
C THR A 82 -9.63 -6.08 12.64
N ALA A 83 -10.87 -5.81 13.03
CA ALA A 83 -11.72 -4.87 12.30
C ALA A 83 -11.13 -3.45 12.37
N MET A 84 -11.19 -2.73 11.24
CA MET A 84 -10.76 -1.34 11.18
C MET A 84 -11.97 -0.41 11.26
N THR A 85 -11.77 0.77 11.85
CA THR A 85 -12.80 1.81 11.99
C THR A 85 -12.68 2.81 10.84
N ARG A 86 -13.80 3.10 10.19
CA ARG A 86 -13.89 4.09 9.14
C ARG A 86 -14.07 5.50 9.71
N ALA A 87 -13.25 6.43 9.25
CA ALA A 87 -13.38 7.86 9.56
C ALA A 87 -14.23 8.60 8.49
N ALA A 88 -14.63 9.83 8.81
CA ALA A 88 -15.42 10.67 7.91
C ALA A 88 -14.69 11.03 6.62
N ASP A 89 -13.35 11.09 6.64
CA ASP A 89 -12.47 11.35 5.48
C ASP A 89 -12.28 10.16 4.54
N GLY A 90 -12.99 9.06 4.77
CA GLY A 90 -12.90 7.84 3.97
C GLY A 90 -11.71 6.95 4.33
N SER A 91 -10.86 7.34 5.27
CA SER A 91 -9.80 6.46 5.77
C SER A 91 -10.33 5.40 6.75
N TRP A 92 -9.59 4.30 6.84
CA TRP A 92 -9.81 3.22 7.79
C TRP A 92 -8.58 3.07 8.65
N SER A 93 -8.74 2.91 9.96
CA SER A 93 -7.60 2.75 10.85
C SER A 93 -7.88 1.83 12.03
N VAL A 94 -6.80 1.27 12.58
CA VAL A 94 -6.77 0.51 13.82
C VAL A 94 -5.36 0.52 14.42
N THR A 95 -5.25 0.58 15.74
CA THR A 95 -3.99 0.37 16.46
C THR A 95 -3.97 -1.06 16.98
N SER A 96 -3.01 -1.88 16.55
CA SER A 96 -2.95 -3.29 16.92
C SER A 96 -1.56 -3.89 16.63
N GLY A 97 -1.25 -4.99 17.27
CA GLY A 97 -0.08 -5.79 16.97
C GLY A 97 1.23 -5.20 17.50
N VAL A 98 2.32 -5.63 16.90
CA VAL A 98 3.69 -5.33 17.32
C VAL A 98 4.51 -4.82 16.13
N LYS A 99 5.64 -4.18 16.43
CA LYS A 99 6.66 -3.81 15.44
C LYS A 99 7.10 -5.05 14.63
N ASN A 100 7.33 -4.85 13.34
CA ASN A 100 7.74 -5.87 12.37
C ASN A 100 6.69 -6.95 12.07
N ALA A 101 5.47 -6.83 12.59
CA ALA A 101 4.39 -7.72 12.17
C ALA A 101 4.21 -7.69 10.65
N ARG A 102 3.97 -8.87 10.06
CA ARG A 102 3.53 -8.95 8.66
C ARG A 102 2.06 -8.61 8.62
N TYR A 103 1.61 -7.91 7.60
CA TYR A 103 0.20 -7.55 7.49
C TYR A 103 -0.30 -7.43 6.06
N LEU A 104 -1.61 -7.57 5.92
CA LEU A 104 -2.40 -7.26 4.74
C LEU A 104 -3.66 -6.53 5.15
N TYR A 105 -4.28 -5.83 4.22
CA TYR A 105 -5.67 -5.42 4.35
C TYR A 105 -6.58 -6.39 3.61
N GLU A 106 -7.63 -6.83 4.27
CA GLU A 106 -8.76 -7.47 3.63
C GLU A 106 -9.84 -6.43 3.40
N VAL A 107 -10.13 -6.15 2.13
CA VAL A 107 -11.02 -5.07 1.71
C VAL A 107 -12.25 -5.67 1.03
N ILE A 108 -13.42 -5.36 1.54
CA ILE A 108 -14.69 -5.68 0.87
C ILE A 108 -15.12 -4.45 0.08
N THR A 109 -15.13 -4.57 -1.25
CA THR A 109 -15.44 -3.46 -2.14
C THR A 109 -16.12 -3.94 -3.42
N TYR A 110 -16.78 -3.02 -4.12
CA TYR A 110 -17.29 -3.29 -5.45
C TYR A 110 -16.13 -3.27 -6.46
N VAL A 111 -16.06 -4.31 -7.29
CA VAL A 111 -15.07 -4.46 -8.36
C VAL A 111 -15.76 -4.27 -9.70
N ARG A 112 -15.39 -3.20 -10.42
CA ARG A 112 -16.08 -2.80 -11.67
C ARG A 112 -15.93 -3.84 -12.79
N SER A 113 -14.76 -4.47 -12.90
CA SER A 113 -14.49 -5.46 -13.96
C SER A 113 -15.34 -6.72 -13.84
N THR A 114 -15.70 -7.11 -12.62
CA THR A 114 -16.54 -8.30 -12.35
C THR A 114 -17.99 -7.95 -12.09
N GLY A 115 -18.31 -6.65 -11.85
CA GLY A 115 -19.64 -6.20 -11.48
C GLY A 115 -20.11 -6.68 -10.11
N ALA A 116 -19.22 -7.18 -9.26
CA ALA A 116 -19.54 -7.82 -7.99
C ALA A 116 -18.90 -7.11 -6.79
N ILE A 117 -19.42 -7.39 -5.60
CA ILE A 117 -18.76 -7.04 -4.34
C ILE A 117 -17.83 -8.21 -3.99
N GLU A 118 -16.54 -7.91 -3.93
CA GLU A 118 -15.50 -8.89 -3.67
C GLU A 118 -14.75 -8.64 -2.37
N THR A 119 -14.10 -9.68 -1.87
CA THR A 119 -13.18 -9.65 -0.74
C THR A 119 -11.77 -9.83 -1.27
N LEU A 120 -10.98 -8.76 -1.18
CA LEU A 120 -9.62 -8.72 -1.72
C LEU A 120 -8.61 -8.63 -0.58
N GLN A 121 -7.53 -9.41 -0.65
CA GLN A 121 -6.37 -9.28 0.25
C GLN A 121 -5.26 -8.55 -0.49
N VAL A 122 -4.85 -7.41 0.06
CA VAL A 122 -3.90 -6.51 -0.59
C VAL A 122 -2.81 -6.05 0.38
N THR A 123 -1.61 -5.85 -0.14
CA THR A 123 -0.55 -5.14 0.57
C THR A 123 -0.92 -3.67 0.74
N ASP A 124 -0.30 -3.02 1.71
CA ASP A 124 -0.53 -1.60 1.97
C ASP A 124 0.15 -0.75 0.89
N PRO A 125 -0.58 0.12 0.17
CA PRO A 125 0.01 1.02 -0.82
C PRO A 125 1.00 2.03 -0.21
N TYR A 126 0.96 2.22 1.12
CA TYR A 126 1.88 3.08 1.87
C TYR A 126 2.99 2.29 2.58
N SER A 127 3.19 1.03 2.24
CA SER A 127 4.26 0.20 2.81
C SER A 127 5.63 0.77 2.53
N VAL A 128 6.47 0.80 3.56
CA VAL A 128 7.91 1.13 3.45
C VAL A 128 8.77 -0.13 3.53
N ALA A 129 8.19 -1.28 3.79
CA ALA A 129 8.85 -2.58 3.81
C ALA A 129 7.87 -3.70 3.45
N LEU A 130 8.38 -4.69 2.72
CA LEU A 130 7.64 -5.83 2.21
C LEU A 130 8.39 -7.13 2.53
N THR A 131 7.68 -8.24 2.58
CA THR A 131 8.28 -9.57 2.56
C THR A 131 8.78 -9.92 1.16
N LEU A 132 9.55 -10.98 1.04
CA LEU A 132 9.99 -11.52 -0.25
C LEU A 132 8.79 -11.67 -1.21
N ASN A 133 9.00 -11.31 -2.47
CA ASN A 133 7.98 -11.27 -3.52
C ASN A 133 6.77 -10.38 -3.22
N SER A 134 6.91 -9.42 -2.32
CA SER A 134 5.86 -8.46 -1.95
C SER A 134 4.55 -9.08 -1.48
N THR A 135 4.59 -10.28 -0.91
CA THR A 135 3.40 -11.05 -0.52
C THR A 135 2.69 -10.45 0.71
N LYS A 136 3.43 -9.76 1.58
CA LYS A 136 2.88 -9.05 2.74
C LYS A 136 3.63 -7.76 3.00
N SER A 137 2.95 -6.77 3.55
CA SER A 137 3.57 -5.57 4.11
C SER A 137 4.18 -5.87 5.47
N VAL A 138 5.20 -5.10 5.87
CA VAL A 138 5.86 -5.21 7.17
C VAL A 138 5.75 -3.89 7.92
N ALA A 139 5.29 -3.94 9.17
CA ALA A 139 5.11 -2.77 10.01
C ALA A 139 6.45 -2.30 10.62
N VAL A 140 7.22 -1.55 9.85
CA VAL A 140 8.55 -1.06 10.22
C VAL A 140 8.48 0.38 10.74
N ASN A 141 9.15 0.63 11.87
CA ASN A 141 9.37 1.98 12.35
C ASN A 141 10.73 2.49 11.85
N LEU A 142 10.73 3.30 10.79
CA LEU A 142 11.97 3.85 10.21
C LEU A 142 12.75 4.79 11.16
N LYS A 143 12.15 5.20 12.29
CA LYS A 143 12.86 5.96 13.33
C LYS A 143 13.72 5.07 14.22
N ASP A 144 13.54 3.76 14.15
CA ASP A 144 14.32 2.80 14.93
C ASP A 144 15.77 2.76 14.40
N THR A 145 16.71 2.95 15.31
CA THR A 145 18.14 2.97 14.98
C THR A 145 18.66 1.64 14.45
N ALA A 146 17.96 0.52 14.71
CA ALA A 146 18.30 -0.78 14.18
C ALA A 146 18.25 -0.87 12.64
N TYR A 147 17.54 0.06 11.96
CA TYR A 147 17.38 0.06 10.50
C TYR A 147 18.31 1.04 9.77
N ARG A 148 19.24 1.66 10.45
CA ARG A 148 20.18 2.58 9.82
C ARG A 148 21.60 2.35 10.32
N PRO A 149 22.62 2.54 9.48
CA PRO A 149 24.01 2.47 9.88
C PRO A 149 24.32 3.46 11.02
N SER A 150 25.23 3.11 11.91
CA SER A 150 25.62 3.97 13.05
C SER A 150 26.16 5.34 12.59
N ILE A 151 26.79 5.40 11.42
CA ILE A 151 27.31 6.63 10.83
C ILE A 151 26.25 7.53 10.19
N TRP A 152 24.99 7.05 10.03
CA TRP A 152 23.93 7.76 9.29
C TRP A 152 23.73 9.20 9.74
N ALA A 153 23.69 9.43 11.05
CA ALA A 153 23.45 10.75 11.61
C ALA A 153 24.61 11.75 11.35
N ASN A 154 25.81 11.23 11.17
CA ASN A 154 27.04 12.00 11.02
C ASN A 154 27.56 12.04 9.58
N THR A 155 26.88 11.35 8.65
CA THR A 155 27.24 11.39 7.23
C THR A 155 26.68 12.63 6.60
N PRO A 156 27.50 13.56 6.10
CA PRO A 156 27.04 14.76 5.46
C PRO A 156 26.32 14.41 4.15
N GLN A 157 25.17 15.03 3.92
CA GLN A 157 24.51 14.97 2.63
C GLN A 157 25.16 15.99 1.68
N PRO A 158 25.71 15.57 0.52
CA PRO A 158 26.17 16.52 -0.48
C PRO A 158 25.00 17.40 -0.93
N LYS A 159 25.27 18.71 -1.02
CA LYS A 159 24.30 19.68 -1.52
C LYS A 159 24.67 20.02 -2.96
N VAL A 160 23.76 19.81 -3.88
CA VAL A 160 23.89 20.25 -5.26
C VAL A 160 23.16 21.59 -5.39
N ALA A 161 23.85 22.60 -5.88
CA ALA A 161 23.33 23.97 -5.91
C ALA A 161 22.19 24.14 -6.92
N GLN A 162 22.27 23.43 -8.04
CA GLN A 162 21.26 23.48 -9.11
C GLN A 162 20.86 22.06 -9.53
N ASN A 163 19.59 21.88 -9.85
CA ASN A 163 19.07 20.57 -10.27
C ASN A 163 19.73 20.04 -11.55
N VAL A 164 20.18 20.93 -12.42
CA VAL A 164 20.88 20.57 -13.66
C VAL A 164 22.28 19.97 -13.44
N ASP A 165 22.84 20.14 -12.24
CA ASP A 165 24.15 19.57 -11.87
C ASP A 165 24.06 18.12 -11.39
N HIS A 166 22.84 17.53 -11.36
CA HIS A 166 22.66 16.12 -11.00
C HIS A 166 22.95 15.22 -12.21
N SER A 167 23.76 14.19 -11.98
CA SER A 167 23.81 13.01 -12.83
C SER A 167 23.03 11.89 -12.17
N ILE A 168 22.00 11.38 -12.85
CA ILE A 168 21.16 10.31 -12.35
C ILE A 168 21.55 9.02 -13.06
N TYR A 169 21.87 7.99 -12.27
CA TYR A 169 22.13 6.64 -12.76
C TYR A 169 21.12 5.70 -12.13
N GLU A 170 20.28 5.08 -12.95
CA GLU A 170 19.30 4.09 -12.52
C GLU A 170 19.67 2.73 -13.10
N LEU A 171 19.66 1.69 -12.28
CA LEU A 171 19.90 0.33 -12.71
C LEU A 171 19.03 -0.66 -11.95
N HIS A 172 18.68 -1.75 -12.60
CA HIS A 172 18.13 -2.94 -11.97
C HIS A 172 19.29 -3.89 -11.66
N VAL A 173 19.55 -4.15 -10.37
CA VAL A 173 20.73 -4.91 -9.91
C VAL A 173 20.87 -6.27 -10.61
N ARG A 174 19.76 -7.04 -10.70
CA ARG A 174 19.78 -8.32 -11.39
C ARG A 174 20.14 -8.17 -12.87
N ASP A 175 19.48 -7.27 -13.58
CA ASP A 175 19.59 -7.16 -15.04
C ASP A 175 20.94 -6.53 -15.46
N PHE A 176 21.56 -5.77 -14.56
CA PHE A 176 22.84 -5.15 -14.79
C PHE A 176 23.97 -6.17 -15.06
N SER A 177 23.96 -7.31 -14.37
CA SER A 177 25.07 -8.27 -14.46
C SER A 177 24.66 -9.72 -14.74
N ILE A 178 23.36 -10.06 -14.76
CA ILE A 178 22.91 -11.49 -14.89
C ILE A 178 23.43 -12.15 -16.17
N SER A 179 23.56 -11.40 -17.27
CA SER A 179 24.04 -11.87 -18.56
C SER A 179 25.51 -11.53 -18.84
N ASP A 180 26.20 -10.85 -17.94
CA ASP A 180 27.58 -10.42 -18.12
C ASP A 180 28.54 -11.56 -17.75
N THR A 181 29.20 -12.11 -18.76
CA THR A 181 30.16 -13.21 -18.59
C THR A 181 31.49 -12.79 -17.98
N SER A 182 31.80 -11.50 -17.90
CA SER A 182 32.99 -10.98 -17.22
C SER A 182 32.86 -11.00 -15.70
N VAL A 183 31.61 -11.08 -15.18
CA VAL A 183 31.32 -11.24 -13.76
C VAL A 183 31.29 -12.73 -13.42
N PRO A 184 31.93 -13.17 -12.31
CA PRO A 184 31.83 -14.55 -11.83
C PRO A 184 30.38 -15.02 -11.68
N ALA A 185 30.09 -16.26 -12.11
CA ALA A 185 28.70 -16.74 -12.23
C ALA A 185 27.90 -16.66 -10.92
N GLU A 186 28.55 -16.88 -9.79
CA GLU A 186 27.96 -16.82 -8.44
C GLU A 186 27.62 -15.41 -7.97
N LEU A 187 28.16 -14.37 -8.62
CA LEU A 187 27.91 -12.97 -8.28
C LEU A 187 26.93 -12.30 -9.25
N ARG A 188 26.57 -12.96 -10.35
CA ARG A 188 25.69 -12.36 -11.37
C ARG A 188 24.29 -12.12 -10.84
N GLY A 189 23.76 -10.93 -11.07
CA GLY A 189 22.40 -10.57 -10.69
C GLY A 189 22.18 -10.44 -9.17
N SER A 190 23.24 -10.32 -8.40
CA SER A 190 23.20 -10.14 -6.95
C SER A 190 23.83 -8.82 -6.49
N TYR A 191 23.60 -8.46 -5.22
CA TYR A 191 24.26 -7.32 -4.55
C TYR A 191 25.69 -7.65 -4.17
#